data_790bba2005043db5cbcd9bd19cdad1c8
#
_entry.id   790bba2005043db5cbcd9bd19cdad1c8
#
_cell.length_a   1.000
_cell.length_b   1.000
_cell.length_c   1.000
_cell.angle_alpha   90.00
_cell.angle_beta   90.00
_cell.angle_gamma   90.00
#
_symmetry.space_group_name_H-M   'P 1'
#
loop_
_entity.id
_entity.type
_entity.pdbx_description
1 polymer ?
#
loop_
_entity_poly.entity_id
_entity_poly.type
_entity_poly.pdbx_seq_one_letter_code
_entity_poly.pdbx_strand_id
1 'polypeptide(L)'
;VCLSIATRPDCIDDDILKILDECNHIKPVWIELGLQTINEDTARYIRRGYPLSVFDKAVRDLRSINIDVIVHTIIGLPGETFDDMKATICYLAKRDIQGIKLQLLHVLKGTDLLTDYENGLFQTLSLEEYTDIIIKLIELLPENIVIHRITGDGPKSILVSPTWSSNKKYVLNYIHKEFKLRGAYQGKYYRRRF
;
A
#
# COMPACT_ATOMS: atom_id res chain seq x y z
N VAL A 1 -21.31 7.30 -6.33
CA VAL A 1 -20.09 7.68 -7.08
C VAL A 1 -19.35 8.73 -6.30
N CYS A 2 -18.06 8.52 -5.99
CA CYS A 2 -17.18 9.44 -5.27
C CYS A 2 -16.06 9.95 -6.20
N LEU A 3 -15.38 11.02 -5.79
CA LEU A 3 -14.14 11.50 -6.38
C LEU A 3 -12.96 10.86 -5.65
N SER A 4 -12.09 10.15 -6.37
CA SER A 4 -10.86 9.58 -5.81
C SER A 4 -9.65 10.36 -6.34
N ILE A 5 -8.84 10.88 -5.44
CA ILE A 5 -7.64 11.67 -5.76
C ILE A 5 -6.43 11.02 -5.11
N ALA A 6 -5.43 10.66 -5.92
CA ALA A 6 -4.15 10.16 -5.43
C ALA A 6 -3.15 11.30 -5.30
N THR A 7 -2.50 11.40 -4.14
CA THR A 7 -1.52 12.45 -3.86
C THR A 7 -0.47 12.01 -2.85
N ARG A 8 0.53 12.85 -2.66
CA ARG A 8 1.55 12.70 -1.62
C ARG A 8 1.11 13.42 -0.34
N PRO A 9 1.44 12.89 0.84
CA PRO A 9 1.11 13.55 2.13
C PRO A 9 1.65 14.97 2.27
N ASP A 10 2.83 15.26 1.72
CA ASP A 10 3.48 16.57 1.76
C ASP A 10 2.87 17.60 0.79
N CYS A 11 1.88 17.20 -0.01
CA CYS A 11 1.09 18.09 -0.87
C CYS A 11 -0.25 18.50 -0.23
N ILE A 12 -0.52 18.09 1.01
CA ILE A 12 -1.73 18.46 1.75
C ILE A 12 -1.41 19.65 2.67
N ASP A 13 -1.73 20.83 2.23
CA ASP A 13 -1.67 22.07 3.00
C ASP A 13 -3.07 22.60 3.35
N ASP A 14 -3.14 23.71 4.08
CA ASP A 14 -4.41 24.28 4.56
C ASP A 14 -5.31 24.77 3.41
N ASP A 15 -4.74 25.22 2.29
CA ASP A 15 -5.53 25.68 1.14
C ASP A 15 -6.10 24.48 0.36
N ILE A 16 -5.33 23.42 0.20
CA ILE A 16 -5.81 22.16 -0.38
C ILE A 16 -6.89 21.54 0.51
N LEU A 17 -6.73 21.56 1.84
CA LEU A 17 -7.75 21.04 2.76
C LEU A 17 -9.08 21.78 2.62
N LYS A 18 -9.08 23.11 2.48
CA LYS A 18 -10.31 23.89 2.24
C LYS A 18 -11.02 23.48 0.94
N ILE A 19 -10.26 23.36 -0.15
CA ILE A 19 -10.80 22.94 -1.44
C ILE A 19 -11.40 21.52 -1.36
N LEU A 20 -10.69 20.61 -0.70
CA LEU A 20 -11.16 19.23 -0.52
C LEU A 20 -12.41 19.15 0.35
N ASP A 21 -12.53 19.98 1.39
CA ASP A 21 -13.72 20.08 2.22
C ASP A 21 -14.92 20.61 1.42
N GLU A 22 -14.74 21.68 0.66
CA GLU A 22 -15.78 22.21 -0.26
C GLU A 22 -16.24 21.14 -1.25
N CYS A 23 -15.30 20.42 -1.88
CA CYS A 23 -15.61 19.33 -2.81
C CYS A 23 -16.38 18.20 -2.12
N ASN A 24 -15.99 17.83 -0.91
CA ASN A 24 -16.61 16.75 -0.14
C ASN A 24 -18.06 17.07 0.28
N HIS A 25 -18.39 18.35 0.47
CA HIS A 25 -19.77 18.80 0.71
C HIS A 25 -20.66 18.66 -0.55
N ILE A 26 -20.09 18.73 -1.75
CA ILE A 26 -20.83 18.57 -3.01
C ILE A 26 -20.95 17.08 -3.37
N LYS A 27 -19.85 16.33 -3.22
CA LYS A 27 -19.76 14.93 -3.60
C LYS A 27 -18.69 14.24 -2.75
N PRO A 28 -18.96 13.04 -2.22
CA PRO A 28 -17.96 12.32 -1.42
C PRO A 28 -16.61 12.25 -2.10
N VAL A 29 -15.57 12.63 -1.37
CA VAL A 29 -14.17 12.58 -1.78
C VAL A 29 -13.44 11.57 -0.92
N TRP A 30 -12.57 10.78 -1.51
CA TRP A 30 -11.54 10.06 -0.77
C TRP A 30 -10.15 10.37 -1.31
N ILE A 31 -9.18 10.35 -0.44
CA ILE A 31 -7.78 10.64 -0.78
C ILE A 31 -6.94 9.37 -0.68
N GLU A 32 -6.21 9.08 -1.74
CA GLU A 32 -5.26 7.99 -1.81
C GLU A 32 -3.86 8.53 -1.46
N LEU A 33 -3.36 8.18 -0.27
CA LEU A 33 -2.05 8.64 0.21
C LEU A 33 -0.96 7.59 0.04
N GLY A 34 0.17 7.99 -0.53
CA GLY A 34 1.37 7.17 -0.60
C GLY A 34 2.08 7.13 0.77
N LEU A 35 2.16 5.97 1.42
CA LEU A 35 3.04 5.72 2.56
C LEU A 35 4.23 4.86 2.14
N GLN A 36 3.93 3.83 1.37
CA GLN A 36 4.82 2.78 0.88
C GLN A 36 5.31 1.85 2.02
N THR A 37 6.00 2.38 3.02
CA THR A 37 6.51 1.71 4.21
C THR A 37 6.68 2.70 5.37
N ILE A 38 6.70 2.21 6.61
CA ILE A 38 7.11 3.00 7.78
C ILE A 38 8.62 2.95 8.04
N ASN A 39 9.35 2.05 7.40
CA ASN A 39 10.80 1.95 7.55
C ASN A 39 11.46 3.16 6.87
N GLU A 40 12.05 4.05 7.67
CA GLU A 40 12.61 5.31 7.17
C GLU A 40 13.89 5.10 6.33
N ASP A 41 14.64 4.00 6.54
CA ASP A 41 15.80 3.67 5.70
C ASP A 41 15.34 3.24 4.31
N THR A 42 14.36 2.35 4.24
CA THR A 42 13.71 1.96 2.98
C THR A 42 13.05 3.16 2.31
N ALA A 43 12.35 4.02 3.08
CA ALA A 43 11.71 5.22 2.56
C ALA A 43 12.72 6.20 1.93
N ARG A 44 13.92 6.35 2.51
CA ARG A 44 15.01 7.11 1.92
C ARG A 44 15.56 6.46 0.64
N TYR A 45 15.76 5.15 0.67
CA TYR A 45 16.23 4.39 -0.48
C TYR A 45 15.31 4.54 -1.70
N ILE A 46 13.98 4.39 -1.50
CA ILE A 46 12.99 4.57 -2.57
C ILE A 46 12.67 6.03 -2.87
N ARG A 47 13.36 6.98 -2.23
CA ARG A 47 13.18 8.43 -2.40
C ARG A 47 11.74 8.89 -2.17
N ARG A 48 11.10 8.39 -1.11
CA ARG A 48 9.74 8.81 -0.74
C ARG A 48 9.59 10.32 -0.58
N GLY A 49 10.63 10.99 -0.05
CA GLY A 49 10.77 12.45 -0.05
C GLY A 49 10.12 13.17 1.14
N TYR A 50 9.49 12.45 2.08
CA TYR A 50 8.92 13.02 3.31
C TYR A 50 9.01 12.00 4.46
N PRO A 51 9.12 12.46 5.73
CA PRO A 51 9.14 11.59 6.90
C PRO A 51 7.74 11.08 7.27
N LEU A 52 7.69 10.02 8.08
CA LEU A 52 6.44 9.41 8.55
C LEU A 52 5.50 10.39 9.27
N SER A 53 6.06 11.37 9.99
CA SER A 53 5.27 12.40 10.69
C SER A 53 4.40 13.26 9.76
N VAL A 54 4.85 13.49 8.52
CA VAL A 54 4.06 14.21 7.49
C VAL A 54 2.87 13.37 7.04
N PHE A 55 3.05 12.06 6.88
CA PHE A 55 1.93 11.14 6.61
C PHE A 55 0.91 11.16 7.76
N ASP A 56 1.37 11.06 9.01
CA ASP A 56 0.48 11.10 10.16
C ASP A 56 -0.31 12.42 10.27
N LYS A 57 0.36 13.55 9.95
CA LYS A 57 -0.32 14.86 9.91
C LYS A 57 -1.40 14.85 8.82
N ALA A 58 -1.08 14.46 7.60
CA ALA A 58 -2.02 14.44 6.49
C ALA A 58 -3.25 13.56 6.78
N VAL A 59 -3.06 12.37 7.38
CA VAL A 59 -4.18 11.52 7.80
C VAL A 59 -5.09 12.25 8.80
N ARG A 60 -4.52 12.86 9.86
CA ARG A 60 -5.31 13.59 10.87
C ARG A 60 -6.09 14.76 10.25
N ASP A 61 -5.43 15.55 9.40
CA ASP A 61 -6.03 16.72 8.78
C ASP A 61 -7.19 16.34 7.86
N LEU A 62 -7.01 15.32 7.00
CA LEU A 62 -8.08 14.81 6.13
C LEU A 62 -9.26 14.24 6.94
N ARG A 63 -8.96 13.49 8.02
CA ARG A 63 -10.00 12.93 8.88
C ARG A 63 -10.75 14.01 9.68
N SER A 64 -10.10 15.12 10.00
CA SER A 64 -10.77 16.26 10.69
C SER A 64 -11.87 16.90 9.86
N ILE A 65 -11.82 16.77 8.54
CA ILE A 65 -12.85 17.23 7.58
C ILE A 65 -13.65 16.06 6.98
N ASN A 66 -13.67 14.90 7.65
CA ASN A 66 -14.41 13.69 7.27
C ASN A 66 -14.11 13.13 5.86
N ILE A 67 -12.91 13.31 5.36
CA ILE A 67 -12.45 12.69 4.11
C ILE A 67 -11.89 11.31 4.39
N ASP A 68 -12.34 10.32 3.63
CA ASP A 68 -11.83 8.96 3.71
C ASP A 68 -10.43 8.86 3.11
N VAL A 69 -9.55 8.15 3.84
CA VAL A 69 -8.15 7.96 3.47
C VAL A 69 -7.89 6.52 3.08
N ILE A 70 -7.38 6.32 1.86
CA ILE A 70 -6.91 5.04 1.34
C ILE A 70 -5.38 5.08 1.25
N VAL A 71 -4.70 4.16 1.93
CA VAL A 71 -3.25 4.17 2.01
C VAL A 71 -2.63 3.21 1.00
N HIS A 72 -1.62 3.68 0.28
CA HIS A 72 -0.81 2.84 -0.59
C HIS A 72 0.43 2.33 0.15
N THR A 73 0.62 1.02 0.15
CA THR A 73 1.83 0.35 0.63
C THR A 73 2.46 -0.46 -0.51
N ILE A 74 3.77 -0.70 -0.43
CA ILE A 74 4.48 -1.56 -1.39
C ILE A 74 5.06 -2.74 -0.63
N ILE A 75 4.76 -3.94 -1.10
CA ILE A 75 5.23 -5.21 -0.55
C ILE A 75 6.43 -5.71 -1.37
N GLY A 76 7.48 -6.12 -0.67
CA GLY A 76 8.71 -6.62 -1.28
C GLY A 76 9.71 -5.52 -1.67
N LEU A 77 9.69 -4.38 -0.96
CA LEU A 77 10.70 -3.33 -1.12
C LEU A 77 12.10 -3.87 -0.80
N PRO A 78 13.15 -3.41 -1.51
CA PRO A 78 14.52 -3.85 -1.27
C PRO A 78 14.96 -3.65 0.17
N GLY A 79 15.55 -4.69 0.74
CA GLY A 79 16.04 -4.68 2.13
C GLY A 79 14.97 -4.91 3.20
N GLU A 80 13.68 -4.92 2.85
CA GLU A 80 12.62 -5.22 3.82
C GLU A 80 12.43 -6.72 4.04
N THR A 81 12.33 -7.07 5.31
CA THR A 81 11.93 -8.39 5.78
C THR A 81 10.40 -8.50 5.92
N PHE A 82 9.89 -9.70 6.18
CA PHE A 82 8.49 -9.88 6.54
C PHE A 82 8.09 -9.05 7.79
N ASP A 83 9.00 -8.94 8.78
CA ASP A 83 8.69 -8.18 10.00
C ASP A 83 8.61 -6.68 9.74
N ASP A 84 9.34 -6.12 8.78
CA ASP A 84 9.21 -4.71 8.35
C ASP A 84 7.86 -4.46 7.68
N MET A 85 7.46 -5.31 6.75
CA MET A 85 6.14 -5.25 6.09
C MET A 85 5.02 -5.42 7.10
N LYS A 86 5.14 -6.37 8.03
CA LYS A 86 4.20 -6.60 9.14
C LYS A 86 4.10 -5.37 10.05
N ALA A 87 5.24 -4.76 10.40
CA ALA A 87 5.25 -3.55 11.23
C ALA A 87 4.48 -2.42 10.55
N THR A 88 4.63 -2.24 9.23
CA THR A 88 3.88 -1.27 8.42
C THR A 88 2.38 -1.54 8.49
N ILE A 89 1.94 -2.79 8.31
CA ILE A 89 0.52 -3.15 8.40
C ILE A 89 -0.04 -2.98 9.81
N CYS A 90 0.68 -3.43 10.83
CA CYS A 90 0.28 -3.26 12.22
C CYS A 90 0.22 -1.78 12.66
N TYR A 91 1.06 -0.94 12.07
CA TYR A 91 1.01 0.50 12.26
C TYR A 91 -0.27 1.10 11.65
N LEU A 92 -0.59 0.76 10.40
CA LEU A 92 -1.77 1.24 9.70
C LEU A 92 -3.07 0.72 10.33
N ALA A 93 -3.09 -0.51 10.85
CA ALA A 93 -4.23 -1.08 11.56
C ALA A 93 -4.67 -0.29 12.82
N LYS A 94 -3.81 0.62 13.30
CA LYS A 94 -4.08 1.51 14.46
C LYS A 94 -4.39 2.95 14.05
N ARG A 95 -4.44 3.25 12.75
CA ARG A 95 -4.74 4.58 12.23
C ARG A 95 -6.19 4.68 11.79
N ASP A 96 -6.73 5.89 11.80
CA ASP A 96 -8.06 6.18 11.27
C ASP A 96 -7.99 6.27 9.75
N ILE A 97 -7.87 5.11 9.10
CA ILE A 97 -7.89 4.96 7.65
C ILE A 97 -9.05 4.06 7.24
N GLN A 98 -9.64 4.32 6.08
CA GLN A 98 -10.80 3.59 5.61
C GLN A 98 -10.46 2.51 4.59
N GLY A 99 -9.30 2.65 3.95
CA GLY A 99 -8.88 1.66 2.96
C GLY A 99 -7.37 1.52 2.81
N ILE A 100 -6.97 0.42 2.16
CA ILE A 100 -5.57 0.10 1.88
C ILE A 100 -5.42 -0.51 0.49
N LYS A 101 -4.31 -0.18 -0.17
CA LYS A 101 -3.83 -0.85 -1.38
C LYS A 101 -2.50 -1.51 -1.08
N LEU A 102 -2.48 -2.84 -1.11
CA LEU A 102 -1.28 -3.66 -0.96
C LEU A 102 -0.70 -3.88 -2.36
N GLN A 103 0.31 -3.10 -2.72
CA GLN A 103 0.91 -3.17 -4.05
C GLN A 103 2.17 -4.04 -4.03
N LEU A 104 2.39 -4.80 -5.10
CA LEU A 104 3.63 -5.51 -5.33
C LEU A 104 4.68 -4.56 -5.89
N LEU A 105 5.93 -4.67 -5.41
CA LEU A 105 7.06 -3.99 -6.04
C LEU A 105 7.20 -4.43 -7.50
N HIS A 106 7.33 -3.46 -8.39
CA HIS A 106 7.66 -3.68 -9.80
C HIS A 106 8.98 -3.01 -10.17
N VAL A 107 9.87 -3.75 -10.80
CA VAL A 107 11.06 -3.21 -11.45
C VAL A 107 10.70 -2.87 -12.89
N LEU A 108 10.84 -1.60 -13.24
CA LEU A 108 10.43 -1.06 -14.53
C LEU A 108 11.63 -0.54 -15.31
N LYS A 109 11.59 -0.65 -16.65
CA LYS A 109 12.60 -0.06 -17.53
C LYS A 109 12.69 1.46 -17.33
N GLY A 110 13.91 1.98 -17.35
CA GLY A 110 14.18 3.41 -17.24
C GLY A 110 14.13 3.96 -15.80
N THR A 111 14.19 3.10 -14.78
CA THR A 111 14.27 3.50 -13.37
C THR A 111 15.64 3.15 -12.79
N ASP A 112 16.12 3.92 -11.82
CA ASP A 112 17.36 3.61 -11.07
C ASP A 112 17.27 2.25 -10.36
N LEU A 113 16.07 1.86 -9.93
CA LEU A 113 15.81 0.58 -9.30
C LEU A 113 16.12 -0.61 -10.23
N LEU A 114 16.00 -0.44 -11.55
CA LEU A 114 16.41 -1.46 -12.52
C LEU A 114 17.91 -1.70 -12.46
N THR A 115 18.71 -0.64 -12.33
CA THR A 115 20.17 -0.75 -12.22
C THR A 115 20.58 -1.54 -10.97
N ASP A 116 19.93 -1.27 -9.84
CA ASP A 116 20.17 -2.00 -8.59
C ASP A 116 19.77 -3.48 -8.72
N TYR A 117 18.65 -3.76 -9.39
CA TYR A 117 18.18 -5.11 -9.66
C TYR A 117 19.14 -5.89 -10.57
N GLU A 118 19.62 -5.28 -11.66
CA GLU A 118 20.58 -5.88 -12.61
C GLU A 118 21.95 -6.12 -11.96
N ASN A 119 22.34 -5.30 -11.00
CA ASN A 119 23.53 -5.48 -10.19
C ASN A 119 23.37 -6.54 -9.08
N GLY A 120 22.18 -7.16 -8.95
CA GLY A 120 21.91 -8.21 -7.95
C GLY A 120 21.82 -7.73 -6.52
N LEU A 121 21.56 -6.42 -6.28
CA LEU A 121 21.46 -5.86 -4.94
C LEU A 121 20.18 -6.29 -4.21
N PHE A 122 19.17 -6.73 -4.94
CA PHE A 122 17.95 -7.33 -4.39
C PHE A 122 17.30 -8.26 -5.42
N GLN A 123 16.33 -9.05 -4.97
CA GLN A 123 15.48 -9.89 -5.81
C GLN A 123 14.01 -9.55 -5.57
N THR A 124 13.19 -9.72 -6.62
CA THR A 124 11.74 -9.60 -6.48
C THR A 124 11.14 -10.89 -5.96
N LEU A 125 10.00 -10.79 -5.29
CA LEU A 125 9.29 -11.94 -4.75
C LEU A 125 8.74 -12.86 -5.86
N SER A 126 8.78 -14.17 -5.64
CA SER A 126 8.00 -15.13 -6.41
C SER A 126 6.49 -14.97 -6.15
N LEU A 127 5.66 -15.59 -6.96
CA LEU A 127 4.20 -15.56 -6.74
C LEU A 127 3.83 -16.23 -5.40
N GLU A 128 4.49 -17.32 -5.07
CA GLU A 128 4.28 -18.10 -3.86
C GLU A 128 4.64 -17.28 -2.61
N GLU A 129 5.84 -16.68 -2.61
CA GLU A 129 6.31 -15.81 -1.50
C GLU A 129 5.39 -14.62 -1.32
N TYR A 130 5.05 -13.92 -2.43
CA TYR A 130 4.12 -12.79 -2.38
C TYR A 130 2.77 -13.19 -1.80
N THR A 131 2.21 -14.32 -2.25
CA THR A 131 0.92 -14.81 -1.79
C THR A 131 0.96 -15.16 -0.30
N ASP A 132 2.01 -15.81 0.15
CA ASP A 132 2.19 -16.15 1.57
C ASP A 132 2.25 -14.89 2.45
N ILE A 133 3.03 -13.89 2.03
CA ILE A 133 3.14 -12.60 2.71
C ILE A 133 1.79 -11.89 2.74
N ILE A 134 1.11 -11.73 1.59
CA ILE A 134 -0.17 -11.02 1.49
C ILE A 134 -1.23 -11.63 2.40
N ILE A 135 -1.35 -12.95 2.42
CA ILE A 135 -2.31 -13.64 3.29
C ILE A 135 -2.01 -13.30 4.76
N LYS A 136 -0.77 -13.48 5.21
CA LYS A 136 -0.38 -13.17 6.58
C LYS A 136 -0.61 -11.71 6.96
N LEU A 137 -0.39 -10.76 6.04
CA LEU A 137 -0.60 -9.34 6.28
C LEU A 137 -2.10 -9.00 6.36
N ILE A 138 -2.93 -9.59 5.50
CA ILE A 138 -4.38 -9.38 5.52
C ILE A 138 -5.02 -9.95 6.80
N GLU A 139 -4.53 -11.07 7.30
CA GLU A 139 -5.00 -11.64 8.58
C GLU A 139 -4.74 -10.71 9.79
N LEU A 140 -3.84 -9.72 9.65
CA LEU A 140 -3.52 -8.71 10.67
C LEU A 140 -4.32 -7.40 10.51
N LEU A 141 -5.01 -7.19 9.38
CA LEU A 141 -5.78 -5.98 9.13
C LEU A 141 -7.19 -6.09 9.73
N PRO A 142 -7.68 -5.08 10.47
CA PRO A 142 -9.06 -5.10 10.98
C PRO A 142 -10.07 -5.09 9.84
N GLU A 143 -11.23 -5.71 10.06
CA GLU A 143 -12.28 -5.89 9.04
C GLU A 143 -12.88 -4.59 8.52
N ASN A 144 -12.78 -3.50 9.28
CA ASN A 144 -13.28 -2.19 8.88
C ASN A 144 -12.39 -1.44 7.88
N ILE A 145 -11.16 -1.90 7.63
CA ILE A 145 -10.29 -1.33 6.58
C ILE A 145 -10.57 -2.05 5.27
N VAL A 146 -11.09 -1.34 4.28
CA VAL A 146 -11.40 -1.92 2.96
C VAL A 146 -10.11 -2.16 2.17
N ILE A 147 -9.94 -3.38 1.66
CA ILE A 147 -8.81 -3.70 0.80
C ILE A 147 -9.17 -3.39 -0.65
N HIS A 148 -8.66 -2.28 -1.18
CA HIS A 148 -8.93 -1.82 -2.55
C HIS A 148 -8.11 -2.57 -3.60
N ARG A 149 -6.94 -3.07 -3.20
CA ARG A 149 -6.01 -3.76 -4.13
C ARG A 149 -5.09 -4.70 -3.36
N ILE A 150 -4.85 -5.87 -3.93
CA ILE A 150 -3.94 -6.90 -3.38
C ILE A 150 -2.83 -7.31 -4.38
N THR A 151 -2.56 -6.52 -5.42
CA THR A 151 -1.53 -6.80 -6.43
C THR A 151 -1.10 -5.50 -7.11
N GLY A 152 0.05 -5.49 -7.73
CA GLY A 152 0.50 -4.38 -8.58
C GLY A 152 -0.25 -4.32 -9.91
N ASP A 153 -0.13 -3.19 -10.59
CA ASP A 153 -0.73 -2.94 -11.91
C ASP A 153 0.24 -2.07 -12.74
N GLY A 154 1.42 -2.62 -13.02
CA GLY A 154 2.45 -1.95 -13.79
C GLY A 154 2.25 -2.09 -15.30
N PRO A 155 2.72 -1.11 -16.10
CA PRO A 155 2.67 -1.19 -17.56
C PRO A 155 3.48 -2.38 -18.07
N LYS A 156 2.83 -3.33 -18.74
CA LYS A 156 3.47 -4.58 -19.22
C LYS A 156 4.64 -4.34 -20.18
N SER A 157 4.59 -3.29 -20.96
CA SER A 157 5.62 -2.96 -21.96
C SER A 157 6.97 -2.58 -21.36
N ILE A 158 6.98 -2.11 -20.13
CA ILE A 158 8.19 -1.69 -19.40
C ILE A 158 8.48 -2.53 -18.16
N LEU A 159 7.62 -3.51 -17.85
CA LEU A 159 7.82 -4.41 -16.70
C LEU A 159 9.02 -5.34 -16.95
N VAL A 160 10.00 -5.32 -16.04
CA VAL A 160 11.16 -6.21 -16.04
C VAL A 160 10.94 -7.34 -15.04
N SER A 161 10.55 -7.02 -13.81
CA SER A 161 10.36 -8.03 -12.75
C SER A 161 9.33 -7.55 -11.72
N PRO A 162 8.58 -8.47 -11.11
CA PRO A 162 8.44 -9.88 -11.43
C PRO A 162 7.49 -10.08 -12.62
N THR A 163 7.88 -10.88 -13.61
CA THR A 163 7.12 -11.07 -14.86
C THR A 163 5.78 -11.78 -14.67
N TRP A 164 5.63 -12.62 -13.63
CA TRP A 164 4.38 -13.31 -13.31
C TRP A 164 3.23 -12.33 -13.00
N SER A 165 3.53 -11.13 -12.51
CA SER A 165 2.54 -10.11 -12.17
C SER A 165 1.78 -9.56 -13.38
N SER A 166 2.31 -9.77 -14.60
CA SER A 166 1.67 -9.36 -15.86
C SER A 166 0.33 -10.07 -16.15
N ASN A 167 0.10 -11.24 -15.55
CA ASN A 167 -1.16 -12.00 -15.69
C ASN A 167 -2.04 -11.80 -14.44
N LYS A 168 -2.63 -10.61 -14.30
CA LYS A 168 -3.43 -10.21 -13.15
C LYS A 168 -4.55 -11.20 -12.80
N LYS A 169 -5.25 -11.76 -13.81
CA LYS A 169 -6.32 -12.73 -13.58
C LYS A 169 -5.80 -14.01 -12.93
N TYR A 170 -4.70 -14.52 -13.43
CA TYR A 170 -4.06 -15.71 -12.86
C TYR A 170 -3.61 -15.45 -11.41
N VAL A 171 -2.93 -14.32 -11.16
CA VAL A 171 -2.46 -13.93 -9.82
C VAL A 171 -3.61 -13.85 -8.82
N LEU A 172 -4.70 -13.14 -9.17
CA LEU A 172 -5.86 -13.01 -8.29
C LEU A 172 -6.51 -14.36 -7.99
N ASN A 173 -6.67 -15.22 -9.03
CA ASN A 173 -7.23 -16.56 -8.86
C ASN A 173 -6.34 -17.43 -7.96
N TYR A 174 -5.02 -17.32 -8.11
CA TYR A 174 -4.06 -18.04 -7.27
C TYR A 174 -4.16 -17.61 -5.81
N ILE A 175 -4.11 -16.29 -5.54
CA ILE A 175 -4.25 -15.73 -4.20
C ILE A 175 -5.59 -16.17 -3.56
N HIS A 176 -6.71 -16.05 -4.28
CA HIS A 176 -8.03 -16.45 -3.76
C HIS A 176 -8.11 -17.94 -3.46
N LYS A 177 -7.48 -18.79 -4.29
CA LYS A 177 -7.39 -20.23 -4.04
C LYS A 177 -6.63 -20.51 -2.74
N GLU A 178 -5.48 -19.87 -2.55
CA GLU A 178 -4.65 -20.01 -1.35
C GLU A 178 -5.36 -19.52 -0.08
N PHE A 179 -6.11 -18.41 -0.15
CA PHE A 179 -6.96 -17.96 0.95
C PHE A 179 -7.94 -19.05 1.38
N LYS A 180 -8.64 -19.67 0.42
CA LYS A 180 -9.61 -20.77 0.70
C LYS A 180 -8.92 -22.00 1.29
N LEU A 181 -7.81 -22.44 0.71
CA LEU A 181 -7.08 -23.63 1.18
C LEU A 181 -6.56 -23.48 2.61
N ARG A 182 -6.17 -22.26 3.00
CA ARG A 182 -5.63 -21.97 4.34
C ARG A 182 -6.71 -21.57 5.35
N GLY A 183 -7.97 -21.47 4.94
CA GLY A 183 -9.02 -20.91 5.81
C GLY A 183 -8.66 -19.52 6.35
N ALA A 184 -7.99 -18.71 5.50
CA ALA A 184 -7.55 -17.38 5.84
C ALA A 184 -8.66 -16.34 5.58
N TYR A 185 -8.73 -15.32 6.43
CA TYR A 185 -9.66 -14.20 6.27
C TYR A 185 -9.10 -12.95 6.93
N GLN A 186 -9.57 -11.79 6.50
CA GLN A 186 -9.15 -10.51 7.05
C GLN A 186 -9.49 -10.45 8.55
N GLY A 187 -8.53 -9.99 9.35
CA GLY A 187 -8.71 -9.82 10.78
C GLY A 187 -8.55 -11.07 11.64
N LYS A 188 -8.28 -12.24 11.05
CA LYS A 188 -8.13 -13.51 11.78
C LYS A 188 -7.17 -13.44 12.98
N TYR A 189 -6.12 -12.65 12.88
CA TYR A 189 -5.12 -12.45 13.93
C TYR A 189 -5.07 -11.00 14.43
N TYR A 190 -6.00 -10.15 13.99
CA TYR A 190 -6.12 -8.80 14.51
C TYR A 190 -6.68 -8.83 15.93
N ARG A 191 -5.85 -8.48 16.93
CA ARG A 191 -6.30 -8.35 18.31
C ARG A 191 -6.54 -6.86 18.60
N ARG A 192 -7.80 -6.45 18.67
CA ARG A 192 -8.13 -5.17 19.33
C ARG A 192 -7.61 -5.25 20.74
N ARG A 193 -6.56 -4.49 21.07
CA ARG A 193 -6.26 -4.19 22.48
C ARG A 193 -7.28 -3.12 22.89
N PHE A 194 -8.26 -3.55 23.69
CA PHE A 194 -9.16 -2.65 24.41
C PHE A 194 -8.37 -1.83 25.41
#